data_b206e2dec1c0a67c66070f34b21c6177
#
_entry.id   b206e2dec1c0a67c66070f34b21c6177
#
_cell.length_a   1.000
_cell.length_b   1.000
_cell.length_c   1.000
_cell.angle_alpha   90.00
_cell.angle_beta   90.00
_cell.angle_gamma   90.00
#
_symmetry.space_group_name_H-M   'P 1'
#
loop_
_entity.id
_entity.type
_entity.pdbx_description
1 polymer ?
#
loop_
_entity_poly.entity_id
_entity_poly.type
_entity_poly.pdbx_seq_one_letter_code
_entity_poly.pdbx_strand_id
1 'polypeptide(L)'
;MDIILEIADTLALDRVYAYFLPASPSQYLYNTLKNATAPSFPSIHEGATGPTQFNYVYEPASQYISLNPTEWTYSSSLPRNNIYRQGLSLFFIVWFFGLLLYFVFASLSYVYVFDKTAFQHPKYLKNQVRMEINQAFKAIPFMSLLTAMCMLAEVRGYSKMYDSLSDAPFSLYNLIQFPFFVLFTDFLIYFIHRGLHHPLVYKTLHKPHHKWIVPTPFASHAFHPVDGFAQSIPYHLFPFLFPLQKFAYIALFVFINFWTIFIHDGEYYANSPLINGAACHTMHHLYFNYNYGQFTTLWDRMGGSYRKPNEELFNRETKSGKSEWEKQSKEMEKIVQEVEGEDDRGYLSGGLPKGKKVQ
;
A
#
# COMPACT_ATOMS: atom_id res chain seq x y z
N MET A 1 -2.41 -14.60 2.38
CA MET A 1 -3.72 -13.91 2.20
C MET A 1 -4.92 -14.83 2.22
N ASP A 2 -4.72 -16.12 2.18
CA ASP A 2 -5.73 -17.16 2.35
C ASP A 2 -6.56 -17.02 3.65
N ILE A 3 -5.93 -16.69 4.78
CA ILE A 3 -6.61 -16.42 6.07
C ILE A 3 -7.68 -15.32 5.93
N ILE A 4 -7.32 -14.20 5.31
CA ILE A 4 -8.25 -13.06 5.12
C ILE A 4 -9.39 -13.46 4.18
N LEU A 5 -9.07 -14.21 3.12
CA LEU A 5 -10.07 -14.72 2.20
C LEU A 5 -11.05 -15.69 2.88
N GLU A 6 -10.53 -16.62 3.71
CA GLU A 6 -11.36 -17.55 4.48
C GLU A 6 -12.31 -16.83 5.45
N ILE A 7 -11.80 -15.83 6.18
CA ILE A 7 -12.62 -15.00 7.08
C ILE A 7 -13.73 -14.29 6.29
N ALA A 8 -13.37 -13.64 5.18
CA ALA A 8 -14.33 -12.91 4.35
C ALA A 8 -15.37 -13.86 3.71
N ASP A 9 -14.93 -15.02 3.22
CA ASP A 9 -15.83 -16.04 2.70
C ASP A 9 -16.84 -16.49 3.77
N THR A 10 -16.37 -16.86 4.96
CA THR A 10 -17.22 -17.39 6.01
C THR A 10 -18.19 -16.35 6.55
N LEU A 11 -17.75 -15.10 6.72
CA LEU A 11 -18.60 -14.05 7.30
C LEU A 11 -19.63 -13.47 6.31
N ALA A 12 -19.28 -13.38 5.03
CA ALA A 12 -20.11 -12.66 4.06
C ALA A 12 -20.15 -13.29 2.67
N LEU A 13 -18.99 -13.60 2.05
CA LEU A 13 -18.92 -13.86 0.62
C LEU A 13 -19.61 -15.17 0.22
N ASP A 14 -19.61 -16.20 1.06
CA ASP A 14 -20.36 -17.44 0.78
C ASP A 14 -21.85 -17.15 0.54
N ARG A 15 -22.46 -16.31 1.34
CA ARG A 15 -23.85 -15.90 1.16
C ARG A 15 -24.07 -15.12 -0.13
N VAL A 16 -23.15 -14.19 -0.42
CA VAL A 16 -23.18 -13.39 -1.64
C VAL A 16 -23.10 -14.29 -2.88
N TYR A 17 -22.12 -15.18 -2.91
CA TYR A 17 -21.96 -16.09 -4.03
C TYR A 17 -23.09 -17.11 -4.15
N ALA A 18 -23.62 -17.63 -3.03
CA ALA A 18 -24.78 -18.52 -3.04
C ALA A 18 -26.04 -17.82 -3.56
N TYR A 19 -26.23 -16.54 -3.23
CA TYR A 19 -27.37 -15.75 -3.68
C TYR A 19 -27.35 -15.46 -5.18
N PHE A 20 -26.19 -14.97 -5.70
CA PHE A 20 -26.07 -14.58 -7.10
C PHE A 20 -25.76 -15.75 -8.05
N LEU A 21 -25.08 -16.76 -7.57
CA LEU A 21 -24.59 -17.91 -8.33
C LEU A 21 -24.89 -19.22 -7.57
N PRO A 22 -26.17 -19.59 -7.41
CA PRO A 22 -26.56 -20.78 -6.65
C PRO A 22 -26.06 -22.05 -7.29
N ALA A 23 -25.69 -23.04 -6.48
CA ALA A 23 -25.40 -24.40 -6.92
C ALA A 23 -26.67 -25.09 -7.37
N SER A 24 -26.55 -26.02 -8.37
CA SER A 24 -27.63 -26.92 -8.67
C SER A 24 -27.89 -27.89 -7.50
N PRO A 25 -29.12 -28.42 -7.32
CA PRO A 25 -29.42 -29.37 -6.24
C PRO A 25 -28.49 -30.58 -6.21
N SER A 26 -28.13 -31.12 -7.36
CA SER A 26 -27.17 -32.22 -7.50
C SER A 26 -25.75 -31.84 -7.06
N GLN A 27 -25.30 -30.67 -7.42
CA GLN A 27 -23.98 -30.14 -7.03
C GLN A 27 -23.92 -29.88 -5.53
N TYR A 28 -24.96 -29.27 -4.95
CA TYR A 28 -25.07 -29.05 -3.52
C TYR A 28 -25.00 -30.34 -2.72
N LEU A 29 -25.79 -31.33 -3.10
CA LEU A 29 -25.82 -32.63 -2.42
C LEU A 29 -24.46 -33.34 -2.51
N TYR A 30 -23.83 -33.35 -3.69
CA TYR A 30 -22.51 -33.92 -3.88
C TYR A 30 -21.44 -33.28 -3.00
N ASN A 31 -21.39 -31.96 -2.95
CA ASN A 31 -20.41 -31.19 -2.13
C ASN A 31 -20.62 -31.48 -0.63
N THR A 32 -21.88 -31.55 -0.18
CA THR A 32 -22.21 -31.78 1.23
C THR A 32 -21.85 -33.21 1.65
N LEU A 33 -22.18 -34.21 0.85
CA LEU A 33 -21.86 -35.60 1.15
C LEU A 33 -20.35 -35.86 1.18
N LYS A 34 -19.60 -35.30 0.25
CA LYS A 34 -18.16 -35.49 0.19
C LYS A 34 -17.46 -34.90 1.43
N ASN A 35 -17.91 -33.77 1.93
CA ASN A 35 -17.34 -33.18 3.16
C ASN A 35 -17.73 -33.96 4.42
N ALA A 36 -18.88 -34.60 4.45
CA ALA A 36 -19.28 -35.46 5.57
C ALA A 36 -18.44 -36.75 5.67
N THR A 37 -17.84 -37.17 4.56
CA THR A 37 -17.03 -38.41 4.48
C THR A 37 -15.53 -38.18 4.43
N ALA A 38 -15.05 -36.93 4.42
CA ALA A 38 -13.64 -36.61 4.42
C ALA A 38 -12.99 -36.93 5.77
N PRO A 39 -11.89 -37.71 5.82
CA PRO A 39 -11.19 -37.98 7.07
C PRO A 39 -10.51 -36.71 7.61
N SER A 40 -10.50 -36.57 8.93
CA SER A 40 -9.92 -35.42 9.67
C SER A 40 -8.37 -35.47 9.72
N PHE A 41 -7.68 -35.76 8.62
CA PHE A 41 -6.24 -35.82 8.58
C PHE A 41 -5.66 -34.71 7.68
N PRO A 42 -4.55 -34.06 8.07
CA PRO A 42 -3.88 -33.09 7.21
C PRO A 42 -3.30 -33.80 5.99
N SER A 43 -3.84 -33.53 4.82
CA SER A 43 -3.29 -34.03 3.56
C SER A 43 -2.10 -33.15 3.13
N ILE A 44 -0.98 -33.82 2.90
CA ILE A 44 0.19 -33.28 2.20
C ILE A 44 -0.26 -32.75 0.84
N HIS A 45 0.17 -31.55 0.50
CA HIS A 45 -0.12 -30.87 -0.77
C HIS A 45 0.25 -31.74 -1.97
N GLU A 46 -0.70 -32.47 -2.51
CA GLU A 46 -0.61 -32.96 -3.89
C GLU A 46 -1.20 -31.90 -4.82
N GLY A 47 -0.37 -31.43 -5.75
CA GLY A 47 -0.71 -30.39 -6.70
C GLY A 47 -1.98 -30.71 -7.47
N ALA A 48 -3.02 -29.92 -7.30
CA ALA A 48 -4.28 -30.05 -8.01
C ALA A 48 -4.10 -29.70 -9.49
N THR A 49 -3.83 -30.68 -10.32
CA THR A 49 -3.92 -30.57 -11.77
C THR A 49 -5.31 -31.00 -12.23
N GLY A 50 -6.12 -30.04 -12.70
CA GLY A 50 -7.33 -30.31 -13.48
C GLY A 50 -8.58 -29.52 -13.06
N PRO A 51 -9.40 -29.06 -14.01
CA PRO A 51 -10.60 -28.29 -13.77
C PRO A 51 -11.80 -29.18 -13.46
N THR A 52 -11.90 -29.73 -12.26
CA THR A 52 -13.14 -30.39 -11.85
C THR A 52 -13.83 -29.54 -10.79
N GLN A 53 -14.81 -28.76 -11.21
CA GLN A 53 -15.68 -27.87 -10.44
C GLN A 53 -16.40 -28.53 -9.25
N PHE A 54 -16.25 -29.83 -9.04
CA PHE A 54 -17.08 -30.63 -8.12
C PHE A 54 -16.31 -31.14 -6.88
N ASN A 55 -15.04 -30.80 -6.71
CA ASN A 55 -14.18 -31.39 -5.68
C ASN A 55 -13.64 -30.42 -4.64
N TYR A 56 -14.47 -29.50 -4.13
CA TYR A 56 -14.06 -28.64 -3.04
C TYR A 56 -14.25 -29.37 -1.70
N VAL A 57 -13.17 -29.51 -0.94
CA VAL A 57 -13.15 -29.90 0.46
C VAL A 57 -12.66 -28.68 1.24
N TYR A 58 -13.36 -28.30 2.30
CA TYR A 58 -12.93 -27.20 3.15
C TYR A 58 -11.67 -27.61 3.92
N GLU A 59 -10.65 -26.79 3.81
CA GLU A 59 -9.42 -26.87 4.60
C GLU A 59 -9.17 -25.49 5.25
N PRO A 60 -8.91 -25.41 6.57
CA PRO A 60 -8.57 -24.15 7.21
C PRO A 60 -7.30 -23.53 6.61
N ALA A 61 -7.32 -22.23 6.36
CA ALA A 61 -6.16 -21.49 5.85
C ALA A 61 -5.03 -21.35 6.89
N SER A 62 -5.34 -21.58 8.17
CA SER A 62 -4.38 -21.49 9.28
C SER A 62 -4.74 -22.47 10.39
N GLN A 63 -3.72 -23.05 11.03
CA GLN A 63 -3.92 -23.85 12.24
C GLN A 63 -4.34 -23.03 13.46
N TYR A 64 -4.12 -21.72 13.45
CA TYR A 64 -4.43 -20.82 14.57
C TYR A 64 -5.83 -20.23 14.49
N ILE A 65 -6.47 -20.28 13.33
CA ILE A 65 -7.83 -19.79 13.10
C ILE A 65 -8.62 -20.91 12.43
N SER A 66 -9.61 -21.43 13.13
CA SER A 66 -10.54 -22.43 12.57
C SER A 66 -11.93 -21.83 12.53
N LEU A 67 -12.45 -21.64 11.32
CA LEU A 67 -13.82 -21.21 11.08
C LEU A 67 -14.62 -22.38 10.56
N ASN A 68 -15.67 -22.77 11.26
CA ASN A 68 -16.55 -23.84 10.79
C ASN A 68 -17.22 -23.39 9.48
N PRO A 69 -17.24 -24.27 8.44
CA PRO A 69 -18.00 -24.01 7.24
C PRO A 69 -19.48 -23.77 7.57
N THR A 70 -20.06 -22.75 6.96
CA THR A 70 -21.49 -22.47 7.08
C THR A 70 -22.28 -23.28 6.06
N GLU A 71 -23.61 -23.33 6.18
CA GLU A 71 -24.49 -23.94 5.16
C GLU A 71 -24.32 -23.34 3.76
N TRP A 72 -23.85 -22.07 3.69
CA TRP A 72 -23.62 -21.34 2.44
C TRP A 72 -22.33 -21.72 1.72
N THR A 73 -21.36 -22.34 2.41
CA THR A 73 -20.04 -22.68 1.86
C THR A 73 -20.12 -23.55 0.60
N TYR A 74 -21.13 -24.42 0.54
CA TYR A 74 -21.34 -25.35 -0.57
C TYR A 74 -22.53 -24.98 -1.47
N SER A 75 -23.19 -23.87 -1.19
CA SER A 75 -24.43 -23.45 -1.85
C SER A 75 -24.21 -22.65 -3.14
N SER A 76 -22.95 -22.39 -3.53
CA SER A 76 -22.62 -21.66 -4.76
C SER A 76 -22.09 -22.58 -5.87
N SER A 77 -22.42 -22.24 -7.12
CA SER A 77 -21.82 -22.87 -8.32
C SER A 77 -20.32 -22.58 -8.48
N LEU A 78 -19.81 -21.53 -7.81
CA LEU A 78 -18.39 -21.21 -7.72
C LEU A 78 -17.88 -21.55 -6.30
N PRO A 79 -17.23 -22.71 -6.10
CA PRO A 79 -16.66 -23.08 -4.80
C PRO A 79 -15.51 -22.16 -4.40
N ARG A 80 -15.13 -22.14 -3.11
CA ARG A 80 -14.07 -21.27 -2.57
C ARG A 80 -12.71 -21.44 -3.25
N ASN A 81 -12.40 -22.63 -3.80
CA ASN A 81 -11.16 -22.89 -4.54
C ASN A 81 -11.22 -22.48 -6.02
N ASN A 82 -12.34 -21.93 -6.50
CA ASN A 82 -12.45 -21.44 -7.86
C ASN A 82 -11.59 -20.18 -8.04
N ILE A 83 -10.70 -20.17 -9.04
CA ILE A 83 -9.73 -19.10 -9.28
C ILE A 83 -10.38 -17.74 -9.57
N TYR A 84 -11.50 -17.73 -10.31
CA TYR A 84 -12.21 -16.48 -10.63
C TYR A 84 -12.90 -15.91 -9.40
N ARG A 85 -13.50 -16.77 -8.56
CA ARG A 85 -14.06 -16.37 -7.27
C ARG A 85 -12.97 -15.81 -6.36
N GLN A 86 -11.85 -16.49 -6.19
CA GLN A 86 -10.73 -16.04 -5.37
C GLN A 86 -10.20 -14.69 -5.85
N GLY A 87 -9.95 -14.53 -7.16
CA GLY A 87 -9.46 -13.27 -7.72
C GLY A 87 -10.43 -12.11 -7.52
N LEU A 88 -11.71 -12.31 -7.76
CA LEU A 88 -12.75 -11.32 -7.58
C LEU A 88 -12.92 -10.93 -6.10
N SER A 89 -12.96 -11.93 -5.23
CA SER A 89 -13.05 -11.70 -3.78
C SER A 89 -11.85 -10.92 -3.25
N LEU A 90 -10.63 -11.32 -3.62
CA LEU A 90 -9.41 -10.62 -3.24
C LEU A 90 -9.39 -9.18 -3.73
N PHE A 91 -9.84 -8.94 -4.97
CA PHE A 91 -9.94 -7.57 -5.48
C PHE A 91 -10.85 -6.70 -4.60
N PHE A 92 -12.05 -7.13 -4.28
CA PHE A 92 -12.97 -6.36 -3.44
C PHE A 92 -12.48 -6.22 -1.99
N ILE A 93 -11.87 -7.28 -1.44
CA ILE A 93 -11.26 -7.23 -0.11
C ILE A 93 -10.15 -6.18 -0.07
N VAL A 94 -9.19 -6.25 -0.99
CA VAL A 94 -8.06 -5.31 -1.03
C VAL A 94 -8.53 -3.88 -1.27
N TRP A 95 -9.48 -3.69 -2.18
CA TRP A 95 -10.04 -2.37 -2.47
C TRP A 95 -10.74 -1.77 -1.25
N PHE A 96 -11.63 -2.54 -0.62
CA PHE A 96 -12.35 -2.08 0.57
C PHE A 96 -11.43 -1.80 1.76
N PHE A 97 -10.52 -2.74 2.08
CA PHE A 97 -9.55 -2.55 3.16
C PHE A 97 -8.55 -1.44 2.86
N GLY A 98 -8.10 -1.30 1.63
CA GLY A 98 -7.25 -0.19 1.21
C GLY A 98 -7.91 1.16 1.43
N LEU A 99 -9.18 1.31 1.05
CA LEU A 99 -9.97 2.51 1.33
C LEU A 99 -10.16 2.72 2.83
N LEU A 100 -10.51 1.66 3.57
CA LEU A 100 -10.73 1.75 5.02
C LEU A 100 -9.46 2.22 5.75
N LEU A 101 -8.32 1.58 5.51
CA LEU A 101 -7.04 1.95 6.12
C LEU A 101 -6.65 3.39 5.73
N TYR A 102 -6.77 3.73 4.45
CA TYR A 102 -6.48 5.07 3.98
C TYR A 102 -7.33 6.13 4.69
N PHE A 103 -8.66 6.01 4.67
CA PHE A 103 -9.52 7.01 5.29
C PHE A 103 -9.38 7.07 6.80
N VAL A 104 -9.28 5.92 7.49
CA VAL A 104 -9.13 5.89 8.95
C VAL A 104 -7.83 6.58 9.36
N PHE A 105 -6.69 6.10 8.86
CA PHE A 105 -5.39 6.62 9.30
C PHE A 105 -5.11 8.04 8.78
N ALA A 106 -5.46 8.36 7.53
CA ALA A 106 -5.28 9.71 7.01
C ALA A 106 -6.19 10.73 7.73
N SER A 107 -7.43 10.36 8.06
CA SER A 107 -8.32 11.24 8.84
C SER A 107 -7.84 11.44 10.27
N LEU A 108 -7.40 10.37 10.94
CA LEU A 108 -6.83 10.48 12.30
C LEU A 108 -5.57 11.35 12.29
N SER A 109 -4.64 11.12 11.37
CA SER A 109 -3.45 11.94 11.23
C SER A 109 -3.80 13.39 10.88
N TYR A 110 -4.74 13.61 9.96
CA TYR A 110 -5.18 14.95 9.59
C TYR A 110 -5.82 15.72 10.75
N VAL A 111 -6.63 15.06 11.58
CA VAL A 111 -7.33 15.71 12.71
C VAL A 111 -6.40 15.99 13.87
N TYR A 112 -5.60 15.01 14.27
CA TYR A 112 -4.86 15.04 15.55
C TYR A 112 -3.39 15.42 15.40
N VAL A 113 -2.81 15.25 14.21
CA VAL A 113 -1.37 15.38 14.00
C VAL A 113 -1.03 16.53 13.07
N PHE A 114 -1.60 16.56 11.87
CA PHE A 114 -1.25 17.50 10.81
C PHE A 114 -1.42 18.97 11.22
N ASP A 115 -0.34 19.77 11.05
CA ASP A 115 -0.35 21.21 11.33
C ASP A 115 -1.09 22.01 10.26
N LYS A 116 -2.26 22.54 10.62
CA LYS A 116 -3.11 23.36 9.73
C LYS A 116 -2.46 24.68 9.31
N THR A 117 -1.38 25.12 9.95
CA THR A 117 -0.63 26.31 9.50
C THR A 117 -0.05 26.10 8.10
N ALA A 118 0.19 24.85 7.69
CA ALA A 118 0.60 24.48 6.33
C ALA A 118 -0.32 25.04 5.23
N PHE A 119 -1.60 25.30 5.52
CA PHE A 119 -2.53 25.94 4.58
C PHE A 119 -2.12 27.38 4.20
N GLN A 120 -1.29 28.03 5.00
CA GLN A 120 -0.78 29.37 4.73
C GLN A 120 0.50 29.34 3.90
N HIS A 121 1.05 28.16 3.63
CA HIS A 121 2.26 28.05 2.81
C HIS A 121 1.99 28.53 1.37
N PRO A 122 2.88 29.37 0.76
CA PRO A 122 2.68 29.95 -0.56
C PRO A 122 2.45 28.92 -1.67
N LYS A 123 2.94 27.68 -1.48
CA LYS A 123 2.83 26.57 -2.44
C LYS A 123 1.71 25.57 -2.10
N TYR A 124 0.81 25.94 -1.17
CA TYR A 124 -0.39 25.14 -0.91
C TYR A 124 -1.45 25.39 -1.98
N LEU A 125 -2.06 24.33 -2.49
CA LEU A 125 -3.00 24.41 -3.63
C LEU A 125 -4.43 24.74 -3.17
N LYS A 126 -5.17 25.43 -4.02
CA LYS A 126 -6.61 25.64 -3.81
C LYS A 126 -7.35 24.31 -3.84
N ASN A 127 -8.16 24.03 -2.82
CA ASN A 127 -8.91 22.76 -2.67
C ASN A 127 -8.03 21.50 -2.63
N GLN A 128 -6.79 21.60 -2.14
CA GLN A 128 -5.79 20.54 -2.19
C GLN A 128 -6.30 19.23 -1.60
N VAL A 129 -6.79 19.22 -0.35
CA VAL A 129 -7.28 18.01 0.32
C VAL A 129 -8.30 17.25 -0.53
N ARG A 130 -9.26 17.97 -1.13
CA ARG A 130 -10.25 17.35 -2.02
C ARG A 130 -9.61 16.74 -3.27
N MET A 131 -8.58 17.38 -3.81
CA MET A 131 -7.87 16.86 -4.97
C MET A 131 -7.04 15.64 -4.63
N GLU A 132 -6.35 15.63 -3.47
CA GLU A 132 -5.60 14.47 -2.95
C GLU A 132 -6.50 13.26 -2.78
N ILE A 133 -7.64 13.43 -2.06
CA ILE A 133 -8.64 12.38 -1.86
C ILE A 133 -9.17 11.86 -3.21
N ASN A 134 -9.51 12.75 -4.14
CA ASN A 134 -10.04 12.36 -5.44
C ASN A 134 -9.01 11.57 -6.28
N GLN A 135 -7.73 11.94 -6.19
CA GLN A 135 -6.66 11.24 -6.88
C GLN A 135 -6.41 9.86 -6.25
N ALA A 136 -6.33 9.76 -4.92
CA ALA A 136 -6.21 8.49 -4.21
C ALA A 136 -7.38 7.55 -4.53
N PHE A 137 -8.61 8.08 -4.52
CA PHE A 137 -9.82 7.31 -4.83
C PHE A 137 -9.82 6.73 -6.25
N LYS A 138 -9.20 7.42 -7.21
CA LYS A 138 -9.03 6.92 -8.59
C LYS A 138 -7.89 5.91 -8.71
N ALA A 139 -6.82 6.06 -7.93
CA ALA A 139 -5.65 5.20 -7.99
C ALA A 139 -5.87 3.84 -7.30
N ILE A 140 -6.51 3.84 -6.13
CA ILE A 140 -6.66 2.66 -5.27
C ILE A 140 -7.31 1.46 -5.99
N PRO A 141 -8.41 1.59 -6.77
CA PRO A 141 -9.00 0.44 -7.46
C PRO A 141 -8.04 -0.28 -8.41
N PHE A 142 -7.26 0.49 -9.18
CA PHE A 142 -6.28 -0.09 -10.10
C PHE A 142 -5.13 -0.77 -9.34
N MET A 143 -4.61 -0.12 -8.31
CA MET A 143 -3.60 -0.70 -7.44
C MET A 143 -4.12 -1.99 -6.77
N SER A 144 -5.37 -1.97 -6.30
CA SER A 144 -6.02 -3.14 -5.69
C SER A 144 -6.16 -4.30 -6.66
N LEU A 145 -6.44 -4.04 -7.94
CA LEU A 145 -6.52 -5.10 -8.96
C LEU A 145 -5.17 -5.81 -9.12
N LEU A 146 -4.09 -5.06 -9.24
CA LEU A 146 -2.75 -5.63 -9.41
C LEU A 146 -2.27 -6.34 -8.12
N THR A 147 -2.55 -5.76 -6.96
CA THR A 147 -2.30 -6.38 -5.65
C THR A 147 -3.07 -7.68 -5.49
N ALA A 148 -4.36 -7.72 -5.89
CA ALA A 148 -5.17 -8.93 -5.83
C ALA A 148 -4.62 -10.05 -6.72
N MET A 149 -4.00 -9.73 -7.85
CA MET A 149 -3.33 -10.74 -8.70
C MET A 149 -2.11 -11.36 -8.00
N CYS A 150 -1.30 -10.54 -7.31
CA CYS A 150 -0.18 -11.04 -6.49
C CYS A 150 -0.71 -11.93 -5.35
N MET A 151 -1.72 -11.47 -4.63
CA MET A 151 -2.33 -12.22 -3.52
C MET A 151 -3.03 -13.52 -3.99
N LEU A 152 -3.60 -13.52 -5.20
CA LEU A 152 -4.14 -14.75 -5.80
C LEU A 152 -3.03 -15.78 -6.02
N ALA A 153 -1.87 -15.37 -6.52
CA ALA A 153 -0.73 -16.26 -6.65
C ALA A 153 -0.25 -16.81 -5.28
N GLU A 154 -0.27 -15.96 -4.23
CA GLU A 154 0.02 -16.39 -2.86
C GLU A 154 -0.99 -17.45 -2.37
N VAL A 155 -2.29 -17.22 -2.53
CA VAL A 155 -3.36 -18.16 -2.15
C VAL A 155 -3.27 -19.47 -2.92
N ARG A 156 -2.77 -19.42 -4.16
CA ARG A 156 -2.55 -20.60 -5.00
C ARG A 156 -1.25 -21.37 -4.68
N GLY A 157 -0.53 -20.97 -3.62
CA GLY A 157 0.65 -21.68 -3.12
C GLY A 157 1.96 -21.40 -3.87
N TYR A 158 2.02 -20.34 -4.70
CA TYR A 158 3.26 -19.97 -5.40
C TYR A 158 4.26 -19.21 -4.50
N SER A 159 3.85 -18.80 -3.30
CA SER A 159 4.71 -18.07 -2.35
C SER A 159 5.39 -19.01 -1.35
N LYS A 160 6.41 -18.50 -0.67
CA LYS A 160 7.12 -19.19 0.43
C LYS A 160 6.54 -18.82 1.80
N MET A 161 5.26 -18.46 1.85
CA MET A 161 4.61 -18.17 3.12
C MET A 161 4.37 -19.45 3.92
N TYR A 162 4.56 -19.36 5.24
CA TYR A 162 4.32 -20.44 6.18
C TYR A 162 3.35 -20.01 7.27
N ASP A 163 2.65 -20.98 7.86
CA ASP A 163 1.64 -20.72 8.90
C ASP A 163 2.22 -20.96 10.30
N SER A 164 2.76 -22.15 10.57
CA SER A 164 3.32 -22.46 11.89
C SER A 164 4.66 -21.78 12.14
N LEU A 165 4.86 -21.23 13.34
CA LEU A 165 6.17 -20.70 13.74
C LEU A 165 7.28 -21.76 13.72
N SER A 166 6.93 -23.06 13.81
CA SER A 166 7.87 -24.17 13.68
C SER A 166 8.38 -24.39 12.26
N ASP A 167 7.65 -23.88 11.25
CA ASP A 167 7.99 -24.04 9.83
C ASP A 167 9.00 -22.98 9.35
N ALA A 168 9.40 -22.07 10.26
CA ALA A 168 10.45 -21.11 9.97
C ALA A 168 11.78 -21.83 9.67
N PRO A 169 12.64 -21.30 8.78
CA PRO A 169 13.95 -21.89 8.46
C PRO A 169 14.82 -22.17 9.72
N PHE A 170 14.67 -21.34 10.74
CA PHE A 170 15.22 -21.48 12.09
C PHE A 170 14.44 -20.58 13.06
N SER A 171 14.39 -20.90 14.34
CA SER A 171 13.50 -20.23 15.31
C SER A 171 13.67 -18.71 15.37
N LEU A 172 14.91 -18.20 15.30
CA LEU A 172 15.20 -16.76 15.33
C LEU A 172 14.67 -16.03 14.07
N TYR A 173 14.43 -16.77 12.96
CA TYR A 173 13.89 -16.17 11.73
C TYR A 173 12.52 -15.52 11.95
N ASN A 174 11.72 -16.04 12.86
CA ASN A 174 10.43 -15.45 13.23
C ASN A 174 10.54 -13.99 13.73
N LEU A 175 11.72 -13.58 14.21
CA LEU A 175 12.00 -12.18 14.57
C LEU A 175 12.77 -11.46 13.46
N ILE A 176 13.74 -12.13 12.84
CA ILE A 176 14.60 -11.53 11.79
C ILE A 176 13.79 -11.16 10.53
N GLN A 177 12.73 -11.89 10.22
CA GLN A 177 11.90 -11.62 9.05
C GLN A 177 11.37 -10.16 8.97
N PHE A 178 11.11 -9.52 10.12
CA PHE A 178 10.62 -8.13 10.17
C PHE A 178 11.68 -7.12 9.69
N PRO A 179 12.86 -7.00 10.33
CA PRO A 179 13.89 -6.09 9.84
C PRO A 179 14.41 -6.51 8.46
N PHE A 180 14.45 -7.78 8.12
CA PHE A 180 14.84 -8.24 6.80
C PHE A 180 13.84 -7.78 5.72
N PHE A 181 12.54 -7.91 5.98
CA PHE A 181 11.49 -7.40 5.11
C PHE A 181 11.63 -5.89 4.89
N VAL A 182 11.80 -5.13 5.98
CA VAL A 182 11.95 -3.68 5.92
C VAL A 182 13.17 -3.28 5.10
N LEU A 183 14.34 -3.87 5.37
CA LEU A 183 15.58 -3.53 4.64
C LEU A 183 15.54 -3.92 3.18
N PHE A 184 15.00 -5.10 2.84
CA PHE A 184 14.86 -5.57 1.48
C PHE A 184 13.91 -4.68 0.67
N THR A 185 12.74 -4.38 1.24
CA THR A 185 11.74 -3.57 0.56
C THR A 185 12.20 -2.12 0.42
N ASP A 186 12.83 -1.55 1.43
CA ASP A 186 13.41 -0.20 1.40
C ASP A 186 14.50 -0.06 0.32
N PHE A 187 15.35 -1.09 0.19
CA PHE A 187 16.37 -1.16 -0.87
C PHE A 187 15.74 -1.05 -2.26
N LEU A 188 14.77 -1.89 -2.55
CA LEU A 188 14.13 -1.91 -3.87
C LEU A 188 13.30 -0.65 -4.13
N ILE A 189 12.58 -0.16 -3.11
CA ILE A 189 11.79 1.08 -3.22
C ILE A 189 12.72 2.26 -3.53
N TYR A 190 13.89 2.36 -2.88
CA TYR A 190 14.86 3.39 -3.18
C TYR A 190 15.20 3.46 -4.67
N PHE A 191 15.48 2.32 -5.32
CA PHE A 191 15.80 2.29 -6.75
C PHE A 191 14.58 2.59 -7.63
N ILE A 192 13.42 2.05 -7.29
CA ILE A 192 12.18 2.30 -8.02
C ILE A 192 11.83 3.79 -7.94
N HIS A 193 11.83 4.36 -6.73
CA HIS A 193 11.46 5.75 -6.48
C HIS A 193 12.44 6.71 -7.16
N ARG A 194 13.75 6.47 -7.00
CA ARG A 194 14.78 7.23 -7.73
C ARG A 194 14.62 7.10 -9.25
N GLY A 195 14.25 5.91 -9.74
CA GLY A 195 13.95 5.68 -11.16
C GLY A 195 12.72 6.46 -11.64
N LEU A 196 11.71 6.62 -10.83
CA LEU A 196 10.51 7.41 -11.11
C LEU A 196 10.82 8.92 -11.26
N HIS A 197 11.90 9.40 -10.65
CA HIS A 197 12.43 10.75 -10.84
C HIS A 197 13.25 10.93 -12.12
N HIS A 198 13.48 9.86 -12.88
CA HIS A 198 14.17 10.00 -14.18
C HIS A 198 13.33 10.84 -15.16
N PRO A 199 13.91 11.82 -15.90
CA PRO A 199 13.16 12.76 -16.75
C PRO A 199 12.21 12.12 -17.76
N LEU A 200 12.50 10.91 -18.24
CA LEU A 200 11.64 10.19 -19.19
C LEU A 200 10.29 9.77 -18.62
N VAL A 201 10.23 9.48 -17.32
CA VAL A 201 9.02 8.91 -16.68
C VAL A 201 8.40 9.84 -15.64
N TYR A 202 9.19 10.76 -15.06
CA TYR A 202 8.77 11.64 -13.99
C TYR A 202 7.47 12.39 -14.31
N LYS A 203 7.44 13.10 -15.44
CA LYS A 203 6.30 13.95 -15.82
C LYS A 203 4.98 13.18 -15.93
N THR A 204 5.04 11.92 -16.37
CA THR A 204 3.85 11.09 -16.60
C THR A 204 3.45 10.31 -15.36
N LEU A 205 4.41 9.68 -14.69
CA LEU A 205 4.12 8.73 -13.62
C LEU A 205 4.20 9.36 -12.23
N HIS A 206 5.22 10.19 -11.94
CA HIS A 206 5.54 10.62 -10.58
C HIS A 206 5.19 12.08 -10.27
N LYS A 207 5.19 12.97 -11.27
CA LYS A 207 4.70 14.36 -11.11
C LYS A 207 3.28 14.44 -10.54
N PRO A 208 2.32 13.53 -10.87
CA PRO A 208 1.01 13.51 -10.22
C PRO A 208 1.08 13.41 -8.69
N HIS A 209 2.09 12.70 -8.13
CA HIS A 209 2.35 12.62 -6.70
C HIS A 209 3.04 13.90 -6.20
N HIS A 210 4.09 14.38 -6.88
CA HIS A 210 4.77 15.64 -6.58
C HIS A 210 3.97 16.91 -6.90
N LYS A 211 2.73 16.78 -7.37
CA LYS A 211 1.78 17.89 -7.42
C LYS A 211 1.58 18.52 -6.03
N TRP A 212 1.62 17.69 -4.99
CA TRP A 212 1.43 18.04 -3.59
C TRP A 212 2.76 18.43 -2.95
N ILE A 213 3.21 19.68 -3.16
CA ILE A 213 4.52 20.17 -2.66
C ILE A 213 4.53 20.25 -1.14
N VAL A 214 3.40 20.65 -0.56
CA VAL A 214 3.15 20.62 0.88
C VAL A 214 2.01 19.63 1.11
N PRO A 215 2.31 18.31 1.13
CA PRO A 215 1.29 17.28 1.22
C PRO A 215 0.50 17.36 2.53
N THR A 216 -0.72 16.85 2.50
CA THR A 216 -1.45 16.47 3.70
C THR A 216 -1.42 14.94 3.85
N PRO A 217 -1.85 14.35 5.00
CA PRO A 217 -1.93 12.89 5.14
C PRO A 217 -2.72 12.20 4.02
N PHE A 218 -3.64 12.91 3.38
CA PHE A 218 -4.41 12.38 2.25
C PHE A 218 -3.61 12.27 0.94
N ALA A 219 -2.44 12.91 0.84
CA ALA A 219 -1.55 12.75 -0.30
C ALA A 219 -0.86 11.37 -0.35
N SER A 220 -0.83 10.66 0.78
CA SER A 220 -0.12 9.38 0.96
C SER A 220 -0.44 8.31 -0.10
N HIS A 221 -1.65 8.31 -0.65
CA HIS A 221 -2.08 7.39 -1.71
C HIS A 221 -2.49 8.13 -3.00
N ALA A 222 -2.21 9.44 -3.09
CA ALA A 222 -2.52 10.26 -4.26
C ALA A 222 -1.44 10.13 -5.35
N PHE A 223 -1.28 8.91 -5.88
CA PHE A 223 -0.34 8.55 -6.93
C PHE A 223 -0.98 8.49 -8.33
N HIS A 224 -0.14 8.42 -9.35
CA HIS A 224 -0.53 7.73 -10.58
C HIS A 224 -0.61 6.23 -10.30
N PRO A 225 -1.63 5.48 -10.78
CA PRO A 225 -1.83 4.07 -10.40
C PRO A 225 -0.61 3.16 -10.65
N VAL A 226 0.08 3.39 -11.76
CA VAL A 226 1.30 2.63 -12.11
C VAL A 226 2.45 2.94 -11.16
N ASP A 227 2.60 4.20 -10.75
CA ASP A 227 3.60 4.62 -9.77
C ASP A 227 3.36 3.94 -8.42
N GLY A 228 2.15 4.08 -7.87
CA GLY A 228 1.81 3.48 -6.58
C GLY A 228 1.99 1.97 -6.56
N PHE A 229 1.61 1.27 -7.65
CA PHE A 229 1.84 -0.16 -7.74
C PHE A 229 3.34 -0.51 -7.90
N ALA A 230 4.08 0.23 -8.72
CA ALA A 230 5.52 -0.02 -8.89
C ALA A 230 6.27 0.06 -7.55
N GLN A 231 5.97 1.06 -6.73
CA GLN A 231 6.55 1.18 -5.39
C GLN A 231 6.05 0.08 -4.41
N SER A 232 4.91 -0.55 -4.69
CA SER A 232 4.40 -1.67 -3.88
C SER A 232 4.97 -3.05 -4.29
N ILE A 233 5.56 -3.17 -5.48
CA ILE A 233 6.13 -4.45 -5.99
C ILE A 233 7.07 -5.12 -4.97
N PRO A 234 8.00 -4.43 -4.28
CA PRO A 234 8.89 -5.08 -3.31
C PRO A 234 8.17 -5.81 -2.18
N TYR A 235 7.03 -5.29 -1.72
CA TYR A 235 6.23 -5.92 -0.67
C TYR A 235 5.62 -7.24 -1.14
N HIS A 236 5.13 -7.28 -2.38
CA HIS A 236 4.57 -8.48 -2.99
C HIS A 236 5.64 -9.47 -3.41
N LEU A 237 6.80 -8.98 -3.84
CA LEU A 237 7.91 -9.82 -4.29
C LEU A 237 8.55 -10.62 -3.13
N PHE A 238 8.62 -10.04 -1.94
CA PHE A 238 9.29 -10.63 -0.79
C PHE A 238 8.79 -12.06 -0.48
N PRO A 239 7.49 -12.34 -0.31
CA PRO A 239 7.02 -13.69 0.03
C PRO A 239 7.21 -14.72 -1.09
N PHE A 240 7.50 -14.32 -2.32
CA PHE A 240 7.88 -15.25 -3.40
C PHE A 240 9.36 -15.60 -3.37
N LEU A 241 10.19 -14.70 -2.87
CA LEU A 241 11.64 -14.90 -2.79
C LEU A 241 12.08 -15.52 -1.46
N PHE A 242 11.46 -15.11 -0.36
CA PHE A 242 11.87 -15.45 1.00
C PHE A 242 10.70 -15.98 1.83
N PRO A 243 10.96 -16.88 2.79
CA PRO A 243 9.95 -17.32 3.73
C PRO A 243 9.36 -16.12 4.49
N LEU A 244 8.04 -16.13 4.72
CA LEU A 244 7.37 -15.10 5.50
C LEU A 244 6.15 -15.71 6.21
N GLN A 245 6.04 -15.52 7.51
CA GLN A 245 4.93 -16.01 8.29
C GLN A 245 3.64 -15.25 7.93
N LYS A 246 2.51 -15.95 7.75
CA LYS A 246 1.25 -15.39 7.25
C LYS A 246 0.73 -14.19 8.06
N PHE A 247 0.75 -14.27 9.40
CA PHE A 247 0.31 -13.15 10.24
C PHE A 247 1.31 -12.00 10.25
N ALA A 248 2.63 -12.32 10.18
CA ALA A 248 3.65 -11.28 10.01
C ALA A 248 3.43 -10.50 8.71
N TYR A 249 3.07 -11.18 7.61
CA TYR A 249 2.76 -10.50 6.34
C TYR A 249 1.55 -9.57 6.47
N ILE A 250 0.47 -10.00 7.13
CA ILE A 250 -0.71 -9.16 7.38
C ILE A 250 -0.34 -7.92 8.21
N ALA A 251 0.43 -8.13 9.30
CA ALA A 251 0.87 -7.04 10.16
C ALA A 251 1.78 -6.05 9.42
N LEU A 252 2.72 -6.54 8.61
CA LEU A 252 3.59 -5.71 7.77
C LEU A 252 2.79 -4.94 6.71
N PHE A 253 1.78 -5.56 6.11
CA PHE A 253 0.90 -4.88 5.14
C PHE A 253 0.15 -3.69 5.77
N VAL A 254 -0.39 -3.87 6.97
CA VAL A 254 -1.01 -2.77 7.73
C VAL A 254 0.01 -1.71 8.10
N PHE A 255 1.19 -2.13 8.58
CA PHE A 255 2.29 -1.23 8.94
C PHE A 255 2.73 -0.34 7.77
N ILE A 256 2.89 -0.91 6.57
CA ILE A 256 3.30 -0.16 5.38
C ILE A 256 2.28 0.95 5.06
N ASN A 257 0.98 0.64 5.08
CA ASN A 257 -0.05 1.63 4.82
C ASN A 257 -0.06 2.75 5.87
N PHE A 258 0.07 2.39 7.15
CA PHE A 258 0.22 3.36 8.24
C PHE A 258 1.48 4.23 8.04
N TRP A 259 2.63 3.61 7.75
CA TRP A 259 3.90 4.32 7.55
C TRP A 259 3.83 5.31 6.38
N THR A 260 3.23 4.90 5.26
CA THR A 260 3.06 5.78 4.10
C THR A 260 2.24 7.03 4.43
N ILE A 261 1.21 6.89 5.28
CA ILE A 261 0.42 8.05 5.74
C ILE A 261 1.23 8.91 6.71
N PHE A 262 1.94 8.28 7.64
CA PHE A 262 2.75 8.95 8.64
C PHE A 262 3.85 9.85 8.03
N ILE A 263 4.55 9.40 6.99
CA ILE A 263 5.58 10.22 6.36
C ILE A 263 5.03 11.41 5.56
N HIS A 264 3.72 11.45 5.27
CA HIS A 264 3.05 12.56 4.58
C HIS A 264 2.36 13.56 5.52
N ASP A 265 2.42 13.38 6.84
CA ASP A 265 1.77 14.29 7.78
C ASP A 265 2.50 15.63 7.98
N GLY A 266 3.73 15.74 7.48
CA GLY A 266 4.53 16.94 7.54
C GLY A 266 5.05 17.29 8.93
N GLU A 267 4.88 16.43 9.93
CA GLU A 267 5.35 16.66 11.29
C GLU A 267 6.76 16.11 11.54
N TYR A 268 7.59 16.90 12.17
CA TYR A 268 8.99 16.59 12.41
C TYR A 268 9.18 16.04 13.84
N TYR A 269 8.72 14.78 14.07
CA TYR A 269 8.76 14.16 15.39
C TYR A 269 10.15 13.78 15.86
N ALA A 270 10.96 13.22 14.97
CA ALA A 270 12.25 12.67 15.34
C ALA A 270 13.34 13.11 14.36
N ASN A 271 14.41 13.70 14.91
CA ASN A 271 15.64 13.96 14.18
C ASN A 271 16.52 12.70 14.21
N SER A 272 16.05 11.64 13.58
CA SER A 272 16.81 10.39 13.50
C SER A 272 17.73 10.37 12.29
N PRO A 273 19.02 10.06 12.46
CA PRO A 273 19.92 9.93 11.31
C PRO A 273 19.67 8.65 10.50
N LEU A 274 18.89 7.71 11.02
CA LEU A 274 18.67 6.38 10.41
C LEU A 274 17.29 6.24 9.79
N ILE A 275 16.28 6.92 10.31
CA ILE A 275 14.89 6.78 9.90
C ILE A 275 14.54 7.85 8.87
N ASN A 276 14.00 7.41 7.73
CA ASN A 276 13.43 8.29 6.71
C ASN A 276 11.96 8.58 7.06
N GLY A 277 11.77 9.49 8.04
CA GLY A 277 10.45 9.88 8.52
C GLY A 277 9.87 11.08 7.77
N ALA A 278 8.78 11.67 8.31
CA ALA A 278 8.05 12.77 7.72
C ALA A 278 8.93 14.00 7.38
N ALA A 279 9.94 14.32 8.21
CA ALA A 279 10.88 15.40 7.92
C ALA A 279 11.68 15.17 6.64
N CYS A 280 12.21 13.95 6.44
CA CYS A 280 12.97 13.61 5.24
C CYS A 280 12.06 13.56 4.01
N HIS A 281 10.85 13.03 4.16
CA HIS A 281 9.88 12.95 3.07
C HIS A 281 9.32 14.33 2.67
N THR A 282 9.16 15.24 3.64
CA THR A 282 8.85 16.66 3.34
C THR A 282 9.98 17.31 2.53
N MET A 283 11.25 17.04 2.87
CA MET A 283 12.38 17.51 2.06
C MET A 283 12.35 16.92 0.65
N HIS A 284 11.90 15.66 0.50
CA HIS A 284 11.72 15.03 -0.79
C HIS A 284 10.65 15.74 -1.63
N HIS A 285 9.47 16.03 -1.09
CA HIS A 285 8.42 16.79 -1.79
C HIS A 285 8.82 18.21 -2.16
N LEU A 286 9.58 18.88 -1.28
CA LEU A 286 10.05 20.25 -1.52
C LEU A 286 11.18 20.33 -2.55
N TYR A 287 12.10 19.36 -2.56
CA TYR A 287 13.36 19.45 -3.31
C TYR A 287 13.58 18.33 -4.33
N PHE A 288 12.62 17.45 -4.52
CA PHE A 288 12.51 16.42 -5.55
C PHE A 288 13.62 15.37 -5.58
N ASN A 289 14.89 15.77 -5.70
CA ASN A 289 16.01 14.89 -6.00
C ASN A 289 16.75 14.33 -4.77
N TYR A 290 16.05 14.24 -3.63
CA TYR A 290 16.62 13.78 -2.36
C TYR A 290 15.67 12.85 -1.63
N ASN A 291 16.20 12.00 -0.73
CA ASN A 291 15.48 11.21 0.26
C ASN A 291 14.42 10.26 -0.36
N TYR A 292 14.86 9.39 -1.27
CA TYR A 292 14.00 8.43 -1.96
C TYR A 292 13.65 7.18 -1.14
N GLY A 293 14.36 6.91 -0.04
CA GLY A 293 14.09 5.77 0.83
C GLY A 293 12.71 5.84 1.46
N GLN A 294 12.11 4.67 1.72
CA GLN A 294 10.78 4.60 2.35
C GLN A 294 10.86 4.57 3.88
N PHE A 295 11.82 3.82 4.44
CA PHE A 295 11.93 3.57 5.87
C PHE A 295 13.23 4.09 6.48
N THR A 296 14.34 3.95 5.75
CA THR A 296 15.67 4.30 6.26
C THR A 296 16.38 5.31 5.36
N THR A 297 17.30 6.07 5.94
CA THR A 297 18.19 6.98 5.18
C THR A 297 19.41 6.26 4.59
N LEU A 298 19.54 4.94 4.83
CA LEU A 298 20.72 4.16 4.47
C LEU A 298 21.02 4.24 2.98
N TRP A 299 20.04 3.96 2.15
CA TRP A 299 20.20 3.88 0.70
C TRP A 299 20.44 5.26 0.07
N ASP A 300 19.80 6.30 0.61
CA ASP A 300 20.06 7.69 0.21
C ASP A 300 21.49 8.13 0.53
N ARG A 301 22.01 7.74 1.70
CA ARG A 301 23.41 8.02 2.06
C ARG A 301 24.38 7.28 1.16
N MET A 302 24.15 6.01 0.88
CA MET A 302 24.99 5.22 -0.02
C MET A 302 24.91 5.70 -1.47
N GLY A 303 23.75 6.14 -1.91
CA GLY A 303 23.50 6.61 -3.28
C GLY A 303 23.73 8.10 -3.49
N GLY A 304 24.17 8.85 -2.47
CA GLY A 304 24.47 10.28 -2.55
C GLY A 304 23.25 11.20 -2.71
N SER A 305 22.05 10.70 -2.36
CA SER A 305 20.77 11.44 -2.43
C SER A 305 20.22 11.86 -1.07
N TYR A 306 21.00 11.69 0.00
CA TYR A 306 20.55 12.10 1.33
C TYR A 306 20.66 13.60 1.53
N ARG A 307 19.54 14.26 1.86
CA ARG A 307 19.48 15.64 2.33
C ARG A 307 18.97 15.65 3.76
N LYS A 308 19.85 16.02 4.71
CA LYS A 308 19.46 16.15 6.13
C LYS A 308 18.44 17.28 6.28
N PRO A 309 17.30 17.05 6.95
CA PRO A 309 16.41 18.12 7.35
C PRO A 309 17.15 19.15 8.24
N ASN A 310 16.87 20.43 8.04
CA ASN A 310 17.47 21.47 8.88
C ASN A 310 16.97 21.30 10.32
N GLU A 311 17.88 21.30 11.29
CA GLU A 311 17.58 21.12 12.72
C GLU A 311 16.64 22.19 13.28
N GLU A 312 16.73 23.43 12.78
CA GLU A 312 15.85 24.51 13.16
C GLU A 312 14.37 24.25 12.81
N LEU A 313 14.09 23.43 11.78
CA LEU A 313 12.73 23.11 11.36
C LEU A 313 12.01 22.12 12.29
N PHE A 314 12.71 21.50 13.24
CA PHE A 314 12.09 20.73 14.32
C PHE A 314 11.43 21.64 15.36
N ASN A 315 11.75 22.95 15.37
CA ASN A 315 10.97 23.95 16.06
C ASN A 315 9.76 24.36 15.19
N ARG A 316 8.56 24.23 15.74
CA ARG A 316 7.31 24.51 15.02
C ARG A 316 7.20 25.95 14.54
N GLU A 317 7.66 26.92 15.36
CA GLU A 317 7.60 28.31 15.00
C GLU A 317 8.50 28.64 13.81
N THR A 318 9.71 28.07 13.78
CA THR A 318 10.64 28.19 12.64
C THR A 318 10.08 27.54 11.39
N LYS A 319 9.57 26.31 11.51
CA LYS A 319 8.96 25.55 10.41
C LYS A 319 7.80 26.30 9.76
N SER A 320 6.98 26.96 10.56
CA SER A 320 5.80 27.73 10.12
C SER A 320 6.10 29.21 9.85
N GLY A 321 7.36 29.63 9.90
CA GLY A 321 7.79 31.01 9.71
C GLY A 321 7.72 31.48 8.27
N LYS A 322 7.18 32.69 8.00
CA LYS A 322 7.09 33.28 6.66
C LYS A 322 8.43 33.36 5.95
N SER A 323 9.50 33.69 6.64
CA SER A 323 10.86 33.79 6.08
C SER A 323 11.36 32.44 5.58
N GLU A 324 11.08 31.37 6.30
CA GLU A 324 11.44 30.02 5.88
C GLU A 324 10.61 29.58 4.67
N TRP A 325 9.32 29.83 4.67
CA TRP A 325 8.45 29.52 3.51
C TRP A 325 8.83 30.29 2.25
N GLU A 326 9.25 31.56 2.37
CA GLU A 326 9.75 32.34 1.24
C GLU A 326 11.07 31.77 0.69
N LYS A 327 11.97 31.34 1.58
CA LYS A 327 13.22 30.67 1.20
C LYS A 327 12.96 29.36 0.49
N GLN A 328 12.11 28.49 1.05
CA GLN A 328 11.71 27.21 0.47
C GLN A 328 11.05 27.42 -0.91
N SER A 329 10.14 28.39 -1.02
CA SER A 329 9.45 28.69 -2.27
C SER A 329 10.40 29.14 -3.38
N LYS A 330 11.41 29.98 -3.06
CA LYS A 330 12.41 30.44 -4.04
C LYS A 330 13.35 29.32 -4.50
N GLU A 331 13.79 28.46 -3.58
CA GLU A 331 14.61 27.30 -3.93
C GLU A 331 13.84 26.32 -4.80
N MET A 332 12.62 26.03 -4.41
CA MET A 332 11.74 25.13 -5.12
C MET A 332 11.36 25.63 -6.52
N GLU A 333 11.11 26.94 -6.71
CA GLU A 333 10.82 27.50 -8.03
C GLU A 333 11.96 27.27 -9.02
N LYS A 334 13.21 27.32 -8.57
CA LYS A 334 14.36 26.97 -9.42
C LYS A 334 14.34 25.49 -9.81
N ILE A 335 14.10 24.61 -8.82
CA ILE A 335 14.08 23.17 -9.06
C ILE A 335 12.92 22.78 -9.98
N VAL A 336 11.73 23.32 -9.77
CA VAL A 336 10.58 23.10 -10.66
C VAL A 336 10.89 23.56 -12.09
N GLN A 337 11.52 24.73 -12.24
CA GLN A 337 11.93 25.22 -13.56
C GLN A 337 12.94 24.28 -14.24
N GLU A 338 13.88 23.71 -13.48
CA GLU A 338 14.89 22.79 -13.98
C GLU A 338 14.29 21.41 -14.34
N VAL A 339 13.41 20.87 -13.48
CA VAL A 339 12.88 19.49 -13.61
C VAL A 339 11.63 19.45 -14.50
N GLU A 340 10.73 20.40 -14.35
CA GLU A 340 9.42 20.40 -15.01
C GLU A 340 9.36 21.38 -16.20
N GLY A 341 10.16 22.45 -16.16
CA GLY A 341 10.20 23.52 -17.17
C GLY A 341 9.17 24.62 -16.89
N GLU A 342 7.96 24.29 -16.51
CA GLU A 342 6.88 25.23 -16.20
C GLU A 342 6.09 24.73 -14.97
N ASP A 343 5.77 25.65 -14.07
CA ASP A 343 4.91 25.36 -12.91
C ASP A 343 3.43 25.62 -13.30
N ASP A 344 2.68 24.55 -13.50
CA ASP A 344 1.26 24.57 -13.88
C ASP A 344 0.28 24.45 -12.67
N ARG A 345 0.80 24.55 -11.44
CA ARG A 345 0.02 24.40 -10.21
C ARG A 345 -0.75 25.69 -9.86
N GLY A 346 -2.02 25.53 -9.45
CA GLY A 346 -2.88 26.62 -8.97
C GLY A 346 -2.78 26.79 -7.45
N TYR A 347 -1.96 27.72 -6.97
CA TYR A 347 -1.76 27.98 -5.54
C TYR A 347 -2.90 28.79 -4.89
N LEU A 348 -3.11 28.58 -3.58
CA LEU A 348 -4.16 29.25 -2.81
C LEU A 348 -3.87 30.78 -2.67
N SER A 349 -2.63 31.17 -2.55
CA SER A 349 -2.17 32.56 -2.34
C SER A 349 -2.15 33.46 -3.58
N GLY A 350 -2.89 33.09 -4.63
CA GLY A 350 -3.21 34.00 -5.74
C GLY A 350 -2.14 34.26 -6.80
N GLY A 351 -1.08 33.47 -6.80
CA GLY A 351 -0.14 33.45 -7.92
C GLY A 351 -0.70 32.63 -9.07
N LEU A 352 -1.39 33.22 -10.02
CA LEU A 352 -1.58 32.58 -11.33
C LEU A 352 -0.18 32.27 -11.90
N PRO A 353 0.05 31.09 -12.46
CA PRO A 353 1.29 30.80 -13.18
C PRO A 353 1.50 31.90 -14.22
N LYS A 354 2.64 32.57 -14.16
CA LYS A 354 3.04 33.54 -15.18
C LYS A 354 3.21 32.77 -16.49
N GLY A 355 2.18 32.68 -17.32
CA GLY A 355 2.33 31.96 -18.59
C GLY A 355 1.05 31.68 -19.40
N LYS A 356 -0.13 31.66 -18.82
CA LYS A 356 -1.35 31.55 -19.65
C LYS A 356 -1.90 32.92 -20.03
N LYS A 357 -1.53 33.43 -21.19
CA LYS A 357 -2.39 34.38 -21.92
C LYS A 357 -3.69 33.62 -22.22
N VAL A 358 -4.78 34.05 -21.60
CA VAL A 358 -6.13 33.66 -21.99
C VAL A 358 -6.32 34.21 -23.40
N GLN A 359 -6.39 33.33 -24.40
CA GLN A 359 -6.99 33.64 -25.70
C GLN A 359 -8.48 33.41 -25.62
#